data_d400c65d8d290251833fe0bf7b3d190c
#
_entry.id   d400c65d8d290251833fe0bf7b3d190c
#
_cell.length_a   1.000
_cell.length_b   1.000
_cell.length_c   1.000
_cell.angle_alpha   90.00
_cell.angle_beta   90.00
_cell.angle_gamma   90.00
#
_symmetry.space_group_name_H-M   'P 1'
#
loop_
_entity.id
_entity.type
_entity.pdbx_description
1 polymer ?
#
loop_
_entity_poly.entity_id
_entity_poly.type
_entity_poly.pdbx_seq_one_letter_code
_entity_poly.pdbx_strand_id
1 'polypeptide(L)'
;MTGNFALRAGQSLFVALLLASFSVARASVDDAQSFALQAAEPYVKEGFQVREDYWGGDLGAGEKKAVRQQLFKGNEYWFWMGTEVDRAKVSVHIYDSEGKLAEETDSWQKGHFAAAHIVPKSTGSYFIIVAVEESPEERTHWALVYGFR
;
A
#
# COMPACT_ATOMS: atom_id res chain seq x y z
N MET A 1 -36.95 -42.77 5.49
CA MET A 1 -37.18 -41.35 5.83
C MET A 1 -35.99 -40.63 6.45
N THR A 2 -34.83 -41.27 6.56
CA THR A 2 -33.62 -40.67 7.16
C THR A 2 -32.63 -40.14 6.12
N GLY A 3 -32.90 -40.25 4.79
CA GLY A 3 -31.97 -39.86 3.75
C GLY A 3 -31.96 -38.38 3.37
N ASN A 4 -32.98 -37.62 3.72
CA ASN A 4 -33.11 -36.23 3.27
C ASN A 4 -32.48 -35.19 4.23
N PHE A 5 -32.07 -35.56 5.43
CA PHE A 5 -31.47 -34.65 6.41
C PHE A 5 -29.97 -34.41 6.15
N ALA A 6 -29.27 -35.39 5.59
CA ALA A 6 -27.82 -35.29 5.32
C ALA A 6 -27.48 -34.36 4.15
N LEU A 7 -28.38 -34.25 3.14
CA LEU A 7 -28.17 -33.37 1.96
C LEU A 7 -28.31 -31.86 2.28
N ARG A 8 -29.14 -31.51 3.28
CA ARG A 8 -29.34 -30.11 3.66
C ARG A 8 -28.17 -29.55 4.49
N ALA A 9 -27.53 -30.38 5.28
CA ALA A 9 -26.38 -29.97 6.08
C ALA A 9 -25.13 -29.70 5.23
N GLY A 10 -24.95 -30.45 4.14
CA GLY A 10 -23.82 -30.26 3.21
C GLY A 10 -23.89 -28.97 2.40
N GLN A 11 -25.11 -28.56 2.02
CA GLN A 11 -25.29 -27.29 1.28
C GLN A 11 -25.07 -26.06 2.13
N SER A 12 -25.45 -26.09 3.40
CA SER A 12 -25.23 -24.98 4.34
C SER A 12 -23.75 -24.79 4.68
N LEU A 13 -23.00 -25.89 4.77
CA LEU A 13 -21.56 -25.83 5.04
C LEU A 13 -20.79 -25.26 3.83
N PHE A 14 -21.20 -25.57 2.60
CA PHE A 14 -20.55 -25.07 1.38
C PHE A 14 -20.76 -23.57 1.19
N VAL A 15 -21.95 -23.05 1.49
CA VAL A 15 -22.26 -21.61 1.41
C VAL A 15 -21.50 -20.85 2.48
N ALA A 16 -21.36 -21.37 3.69
CA ALA A 16 -20.58 -20.75 4.74
C ALA A 16 -19.07 -20.66 4.41
N LEU A 17 -18.52 -21.67 3.74
CA LEU A 17 -17.14 -21.70 3.31
C LEU A 17 -16.86 -20.67 2.22
N LEU A 18 -17.78 -20.44 1.30
CA LEU A 18 -17.66 -19.41 0.26
C LEU A 18 -17.67 -17.99 0.82
N LEU A 19 -18.52 -17.74 1.80
CA LEU A 19 -18.62 -16.44 2.48
C LEU A 19 -17.35 -16.11 3.29
N ALA A 20 -16.73 -17.11 3.91
CA ALA A 20 -15.47 -16.95 4.63
C ALA A 20 -14.31 -16.57 3.70
N SER A 21 -14.30 -17.08 2.45
CA SER A 21 -13.27 -16.77 1.46
C SER A 21 -13.29 -15.31 1.02
N PHE A 22 -14.47 -14.69 0.90
CA PHE A 22 -14.60 -13.27 0.56
C PHE A 22 -14.13 -12.34 1.69
N SER A 23 -14.26 -12.76 2.95
CA SER A 23 -13.82 -11.98 4.09
C SER A 23 -12.30 -11.87 4.19
N VAL A 24 -11.56 -12.92 3.79
CA VAL A 24 -10.09 -12.96 3.82
C VAL A 24 -9.49 -11.99 2.80
N ALA A 25 -10.09 -11.83 1.60
CA ALA A 25 -9.58 -10.92 0.58
C ALA A 25 -9.68 -9.43 0.98
N ARG A 26 -10.72 -9.03 1.73
CA ARG A 26 -10.85 -7.67 2.25
C ARG A 26 -9.85 -7.37 3.36
N ALA A 27 -9.57 -8.34 4.24
CA ALA A 27 -8.62 -8.19 5.34
C ALA A 27 -7.21 -7.84 4.83
N SER A 28 -6.76 -8.42 3.71
CA SER A 28 -5.41 -8.18 3.17
C SER A 28 -5.16 -6.73 2.72
N VAL A 29 -6.17 -6.04 2.16
CA VAL A 29 -6.06 -4.62 1.77
C VAL A 29 -6.03 -3.72 3.00
N ASP A 30 -6.90 -3.99 3.98
CA ASP A 30 -6.92 -3.25 5.25
C ASP A 30 -5.62 -3.48 6.03
N ASP A 31 -5.06 -4.68 5.99
CA ASP A 31 -3.78 -5.00 6.62
C ASP A 31 -2.64 -4.21 5.97
N ALA A 32 -2.58 -4.13 4.65
CA ALA A 32 -1.58 -3.36 3.94
C ALA A 32 -1.63 -1.87 4.32
N GLN A 33 -2.82 -1.29 4.43
CA GLN A 33 -3.01 0.08 4.89
C GLN A 33 -2.51 0.27 6.32
N SER A 34 -2.80 -0.68 7.21
CA SER A 34 -2.34 -0.64 8.60
C SER A 34 -0.81 -0.62 8.67
N PHE A 35 -0.13 -1.40 7.85
CA PHE A 35 1.34 -1.39 7.76
C PHE A 35 1.87 -0.06 7.23
N ALA A 36 1.26 0.51 6.19
CA ALA A 36 1.66 1.82 5.68
C ALA A 36 1.50 2.92 6.75
N LEU A 37 0.40 2.91 7.50
CA LEU A 37 0.17 3.84 8.61
C LEU A 37 1.17 3.62 9.75
N GLN A 38 1.55 2.39 10.01
CA GLN A 38 2.59 2.06 11.00
C GLN A 38 3.93 2.69 10.62
N ALA A 39 4.30 2.66 9.33
CA ALA A 39 5.51 3.31 8.83
C ALA A 39 5.46 4.83 9.00
N ALA A 40 4.28 5.44 8.91
CA ALA A 40 4.07 6.87 9.06
C ALA A 40 4.11 7.36 10.52
N GLU A 41 3.85 6.48 11.49
CA GLU A 41 3.64 6.85 12.89
C GLU A 41 4.76 7.70 13.50
N PRO A 42 6.06 7.38 13.33
CA PRO A 42 7.14 8.22 13.87
C PRO A 42 7.13 9.65 13.33
N TYR A 43 6.68 9.84 12.10
CA TYR A 43 6.63 11.15 11.43
C TYR A 43 5.46 12.00 11.90
N VAL A 44 4.37 11.39 12.33
CA VAL A 44 3.24 12.11 12.96
C VAL A 44 3.73 12.83 14.20
N LYS A 45 4.59 12.22 14.99
CA LYS A 45 5.21 12.83 16.16
C LYS A 45 6.12 14.03 15.82
N GLU A 46 6.64 14.05 14.59
CA GLU A 46 7.46 15.14 14.06
C GLU A 46 6.63 16.28 13.43
N GLY A 47 5.30 16.18 13.46
CA GLY A 47 4.40 17.22 12.98
C GLY A 47 3.81 16.98 11.59
N PHE A 48 4.05 15.82 10.96
CA PHE A 48 3.40 15.47 9.70
C PHE A 48 1.94 15.14 9.90
N GLN A 49 1.09 15.69 9.03
CA GLN A 49 -0.33 15.37 8.98
C GLN A 49 -0.55 14.30 7.92
N VAL A 50 -0.91 13.11 8.35
CA VAL A 50 -1.21 11.99 7.45
C VAL A 50 -2.61 12.17 6.89
N ARG A 51 -2.75 12.07 5.56
CA ARG A 51 -4.04 12.18 4.88
C ARG A 51 -4.83 10.89 5.07
N GLU A 52 -6.16 11.04 5.12
CA GLU A 52 -7.08 9.90 5.17
C GLU A 52 -7.13 9.17 3.83
N ASP A 53 -6.92 9.88 2.73
CA ASP A 53 -6.86 9.31 1.39
C ASP A 53 -5.62 8.44 1.25
N TYR A 54 -5.79 7.28 0.62
CA TYR A 54 -4.69 6.38 0.35
C TYR A 54 -4.91 5.65 -0.97
N TRP A 55 -3.84 5.11 -1.51
CA TRP A 55 -3.87 4.22 -2.67
C TRP A 55 -3.58 2.81 -2.21
N GLY A 56 -4.22 1.85 -2.86
CA GLY A 56 -4.01 0.45 -2.58
C GLY A 56 -4.35 -0.40 -3.78
N GLY A 57 -3.86 -1.62 -3.77
CA GLY A 57 -4.09 -2.56 -4.84
C GLY A 57 -3.26 -3.81 -4.62
N ASP A 58 -3.06 -4.57 -5.69
CA ASP A 58 -2.17 -5.70 -5.71
C ASP A 58 -1.20 -5.63 -6.89
N LEU A 59 -0.02 -6.18 -6.71
CA LEU A 59 1.03 -6.27 -7.72
C LEU A 59 1.69 -7.64 -7.63
N GLY A 60 2.07 -8.17 -8.80
CA GLY A 60 2.98 -9.29 -8.87
C GLY A 60 4.43 -8.84 -8.65
N ALA A 61 5.32 -9.77 -8.30
CA ALA A 61 6.74 -9.48 -8.16
C ALA A 61 7.32 -8.94 -9.47
N GLY A 62 8.05 -7.83 -9.38
CA GLY A 62 8.61 -7.11 -10.53
C GLY A 62 7.66 -6.11 -11.18
N GLU A 63 6.40 -6.04 -10.75
CA GLU A 63 5.43 -5.08 -11.27
C GLU A 63 5.51 -3.74 -10.53
N LYS A 64 5.17 -2.67 -11.26
CA LYS A 64 5.15 -1.29 -10.78
C LYS A 64 3.82 -0.63 -11.09
N LYS A 65 3.48 0.38 -10.31
CA LYS A 65 2.33 1.25 -10.57
C LYS A 65 2.72 2.71 -10.32
N ALA A 66 2.30 3.58 -11.22
CA ALA A 66 2.44 5.02 -11.06
C ALA A 66 1.18 5.62 -10.47
N VAL A 67 1.36 6.47 -9.47
CA VAL A 67 0.30 7.31 -8.89
C VAL A 67 0.69 8.75 -9.14
N ARG A 68 -0.24 9.54 -9.68
CA ARG A 68 -0.06 10.96 -9.93
C ARG A 68 -0.64 11.77 -8.78
N GLN A 69 0.15 12.71 -8.26
CA GLN A 69 -0.28 13.61 -7.19
C GLN A 69 0.24 15.02 -7.42
N GLN A 70 -0.60 16.02 -7.23
CA GLN A 70 -0.15 17.40 -7.21
C GLN A 70 0.48 17.71 -5.86
N LEU A 71 1.70 18.26 -5.90
CA LEU A 71 2.43 18.69 -4.71
C LEU A 71 2.73 20.18 -4.81
N PHE A 72 2.79 20.83 -3.67
CA PHE A 72 2.94 22.30 -3.58
C PHE A 72 4.31 22.66 -3.03
N LYS A 73 4.96 23.62 -3.71
CA LYS A 73 6.16 24.27 -3.18
C LYS A 73 5.84 24.92 -1.82
N GLY A 74 6.73 24.75 -0.87
CA GLY A 74 6.58 25.26 0.49
C GLY A 74 6.13 24.20 1.50
N ASN A 75 5.64 23.08 1.03
CA ASN A 75 5.33 21.93 1.86
C ASN A 75 6.44 20.88 1.78
N GLU A 76 6.46 20.02 2.79
CA GLU A 76 7.32 18.86 2.86
C GLU A 76 6.41 17.62 2.91
N TYR A 77 6.71 16.60 2.10
CA TYR A 77 5.87 15.41 1.96
C TYR A 77 6.67 14.14 2.23
N TRP A 78 6.00 13.18 2.88
CA TRP A 78 6.41 11.79 2.93
C TRP A 78 5.33 10.91 2.32
N PHE A 79 5.75 9.88 1.62
CA PHE A 79 4.91 8.81 1.09
C PHE A 79 5.39 7.50 1.71
N TRP A 80 4.50 6.79 2.40
CA TRP A 80 4.83 5.54 3.10
C TRP A 80 4.07 4.40 2.47
N MET A 81 4.78 3.33 2.13
CA MET A 81 4.25 2.12 1.53
C MET A 81 4.44 0.94 2.46
N GLY A 82 3.44 0.07 2.54
CA GLY A 82 3.48 -1.15 3.33
C GLY A 82 2.72 -2.28 2.69
N THR A 83 3.06 -3.49 3.09
CA THR A 83 2.35 -4.73 2.78
C THR A 83 2.38 -5.66 3.99
N GLU A 84 1.35 -6.51 4.12
CA GLU A 84 1.28 -7.54 5.16
C GLU A 84 2.23 -8.73 4.89
N VAL A 85 2.76 -8.86 3.69
CA VAL A 85 3.69 -9.94 3.34
C VAL A 85 5.08 -9.60 3.85
N ASP A 86 5.45 -10.14 5.00
CA ASP A 86 6.66 -9.78 5.75
C ASP A 86 7.97 -10.10 5.01
N ARG A 87 7.96 -11.04 4.06
CA ARG A 87 9.11 -11.39 3.22
C ARG A 87 9.09 -10.72 1.85
N ALA A 88 8.11 -9.87 1.58
CA ALA A 88 8.10 -9.06 0.37
C ALA A 88 9.11 -7.92 0.48
N LYS A 89 9.60 -7.48 -0.66
CA LYS A 89 10.47 -6.32 -0.81
C LYS A 89 9.77 -5.30 -1.70
N VAL A 90 9.49 -4.14 -1.12
CA VAL A 90 8.74 -3.07 -1.80
C VAL A 90 9.61 -1.82 -1.93
N SER A 91 9.29 -0.98 -2.90
CA SER A 91 9.96 0.30 -3.11
C SER A 91 8.96 1.38 -3.50
N VAL A 92 9.29 2.62 -3.16
CA VAL A 92 8.57 3.81 -3.58
C VAL A 92 9.57 4.88 -3.99
N HIS A 93 9.33 5.50 -5.14
CA HIS A 93 10.16 6.58 -5.69
C HIS A 93 9.29 7.71 -6.23
N ILE A 94 9.80 8.93 -6.18
CA ILE A 94 9.08 10.11 -6.64
C ILE A 94 9.83 10.75 -7.80
N TYR A 95 9.12 10.97 -8.90
CA TYR A 95 9.62 11.63 -10.10
C TYR A 95 8.83 12.90 -10.38
N ASP A 96 9.48 13.90 -10.92
CA ASP A 96 8.80 15.11 -11.40
C ASP A 96 8.09 14.89 -12.74
N SER A 97 7.42 15.92 -13.25
CA SER A 97 6.70 15.86 -14.53
C SER A 97 7.61 15.64 -15.75
N GLU A 98 8.90 15.86 -15.62
CA GLU A 98 9.89 15.59 -16.67
C GLU A 98 10.50 14.19 -16.55
N GLY A 99 10.07 13.38 -15.59
CA GLY A 99 10.58 12.05 -15.35
C GLY A 99 11.91 11.99 -14.61
N LYS A 100 12.31 13.07 -13.96
CA LYS A 100 13.53 13.12 -13.15
C LYS A 100 13.23 12.73 -11.71
N LEU A 101 14.15 11.98 -11.10
CA LEU A 101 14.07 11.62 -9.69
C LEU A 101 14.06 12.90 -8.84
N ALA A 102 13.03 13.07 -8.03
CA ALA A 102 12.77 14.29 -7.26
C ALA A 102 12.80 14.06 -5.75
N GLU A 103 12.93 12.82 -5.30
CA GLU A 103 12.94 12.49 -3.86
C GLU A 103 14.23 12.92 -3.18
N GLU A 104 14.13 13.18 -1.87
CA GLU A 104 15.26 13.47 -1.03
C GLU A 104 16.06 12.20 -0.69
N THR A 105 17.33 12.40 -0.33
CA THR A 105 18.27 11.29 -0.08
C THR A 105 17.97 10.48 1.19
N ASP A 106 17.14 11.01 2.09
CA ASP A 106 16.71 10.31 3.29
C ASP A 106 15.51 9.37 3.09
N SER A 107 15.02 9.27 1.84
CA SER A 107 14.10 8.21 1.44
C SER A 107 14.69 6.84 1.73
N TRP A 108 13.86 5.88 2.14
CA TRP A 108 14.38 4.59 2.61
C TRP A 108 13.52 3.42 2.14
N GLN A 109 14.14 2.25 2.15
CA GLN A 109 13.52 0.97 1.82
C GLN A 109 13.96 -0.06 2.87
N LYS A 110 13.00 -0.76 3.47
CA LYS A 110 13.28 -1.76 4.49
C LYS A 110 12.28 -2.91 4.40
N GLY A 111 12.62 -3.94 3.61
CA GLY A 111 11.77 -5.12 3.45
C GLY A 111 10.39 -4.76 2.92
N HIS A 112 9.35 -5.07 3.69
CA HIS A 112 7.95 -4.84 3.31
C HIS A 112 7.44 -3.43 3.62
N PHE A 113 8.36 -2.51 3.91
CA PHE A 113 8.10 -1.08 4.07
C PHE A 113 9.01 -0.28 3.15
N ALA A 114 8.53 0.85 2.68
CA ALA A 114 9.35 1.84 1.99
C ALA A 114 8.76 3.22 2.19
N ALA A 115 9.60 4.24 2.10
CA ALA A 115 9.14 5.61 2.22
C ALA A 115 9.98 6.54 1.33
N ALA A 116 9.31 7.50 0.70
CA ALA A 116 9.95 8.52 -0.10
C ALA A 116 9.62 9.92 0.43
N HIS A 117 10.64 10.74 0.56
CA HIS A 117 10.59 12.10 1.07
C HIS A 117 10.82 13.08 -0.06
N ILE A 118 10.04 14.14 -0.10
CA ILE A 118 10.21 15.21 -1.09
C ILE A 118 9.93 16.58 -0.49
N VAL A 119 10.77 17.55 -0.85
CA VAL A 119 10.54 18.98 -0.67
C VAL A 119 10.42 19.56 -2.06
N PRO A 120 9.21 19.75 -2.61
CA PRO A 120 9.04 20.16 -3.99
C PRO A 120 9.67 21.53 -4.26
N LYS A 121 10.49 21.61 -5.31
CA LYS A 121 11.10 22.87 -5.76
C LYS A 121 10.12 23.72 -6.55
N SER A 122 9.09 23.11 -7.09
CA SER A 122 8.00 23.77 -7.80
C SER A 122 6.68 23.05 -7.55
N THR A 123 5.60 23.81 -7.53
CA THR A 123 4.24 23.28 -7.50
C THR A 123 3.92 22.63 -8.83
N GLY A 124 3.40 21.42 -8.82
CA GLY A 124 3.04 20.70 -10.04
C GLY A 124 2.70 19.24 -9.79
N SER A 125 2.58 18.50 -10.87
CA SER A 125 2.33 17.07 -10.86
C SER A 125 3.60 16.28 -10.66
N TYR A 126 3.54 15.33 -9.74
CA TYR A 126 4.61 14.38 -9.46
C TYR A 126 4.08 12.96 -9.62
N PHE A 127 4.95 12.03 -9.93
CA PHE A 127 4.62 10.63 -10.09
C PHE A 127 5.29 9.82 -8.99
N ILE A 128 4.47 9.12 -8.24
CA ILE A 128 4.92 8.23 -7.18
C ILE A 128 4.86 6.81 -7.74
N ILE A 129 6.01 6.18 -7.88
CA ILE A 129 6.14 4.83 -8.44
C ILE A 129 6.27 3.85 -7.29
N VAL A 130 5.25 3.01 -7.13
CA VAL A 130 5.27 1.91 -6.18
C VAL A 130 5.61 0.61 -6.91
N ALA A 131 6.40 -0.24 -6.27
CA ALA A 131 6.79 -1.53 -6.81
C ALA A 131 6.82 -2.61 -5.75
N VAL A 132 6.43 -3.81 -6.13
CA VAL A 132 6.74 -5.04 -5.41
C VAL A 132 7.94 -5.67 -6.12
N GLU A 133 9.13 -5.55 -5.55
CA GLU A 133 10.36 -6.04 -6.19
C GLU A 133 10.48 -7.56 -6.06
N GLU A 134 10.18 -8.08 -4.87
CA GLU A 134 10.21 -9.50 -4.56
C GLU A 134 9.02 -9.85 -3.66
N SER A 135 8.44 -11.01 -3.84
CA SER A 135 7.40 -11.54 -2.96
C SER A 135 7.29 -13.05 -3.08
N PRO A 136 7.04 -13.78 -1.98
CA PRO A 136 6.71 -15.21 -2.04
C PRO A 136 5.28 -15.47 -2.54
N GLU A 137 4.45 -14.43 -2.61
CA GLU A 137 3.06 -14.50 -3.06
C GLU A 137 2.95 -14.16 -4.54
N GLU A 138 2.01 -14.79 -5.24
CA GLU A 138 1.73 -14.49 -6.65
C GLU A 138 1.23 -13.07 -6.84
N ARG A 139 0.35 -12.62 -5.94
CA ARG A 139 -0.15 -11.23 -5.86
C ARG A 139 0.08 -10.72 -4.45
N THR A 140 0.62 -9.51 -4.35
CA THR A 140 0.92 -8.85 -3.08
C THR A 140 0.08 -7.60 -2.95
N HIS A 141 -0.78 -7.55 -1.95
CA HIS A 141 -1.54 -6.34 -1.61
C HIS A 141 -0.59 -5.31 -1.01
N TRP A 142 -0.76 -4.08 -1.44
CA TRP A 142 0.04 -2.95 -0.97
C TRP A 142 -0.87 -1.75 -0.68
N ALA A 143 -0.39 -0.85 0.14
CA ALA A 143 -1.02 0.45 0.36
C ALA A 143 0.06 1.54 0.41
N LEU A 144 -0.32 2.72 -0.04
CA LEU A 144 0.50 3.92 -0.01
C LEU A 144 -0.30 5.02 0.67
N VAL A 145 0.22 5.54 1.77
CA VAL A 145 -0.33 6.71 2.46
C VAL A 145 0.65 7.86 2.37
N TYR A 146 0.18 9.10 2.51
CA TYR A 146 1.06 10.24 2.50
C TYR A 146 0.65 11.30 3.51
N GLY A 147 1.59 12.15 3.84
CA GLY A 147 1.38 13.27 4.74
C GLY A 147 2.29 14.44 4.41
N PHE A 148 2.03 15.56 5.06
CA PHE A 148 2.76 16.78 4.82
C PHE A 148 2.89 17.63 6.09
N ARG A 149 3.82 18.55 6.05
CA ARG A 149 3.94 19.64 7.03
C ARG A 149 4.49 20.91 6.41
#